data_dd047ca6962356702c4fef03369858ca
#
_entry.id   dd047ca6962356702c4fef03369858ca
#
_cell.length_a   1.000
_cell.length_b   1.000
_cell.length_c   1.000
_cell.angle_alpha   90.00
_cell.angle_beta   90.00
_cell.angle_gamma   90.00
#
_symmetry.space_group_name_H-M   'P 1'
#
loop_
_entity.id
_entity.type
_entity.pdbx_description
1 polymer ?
#
loop_
_entity_poly.entity_id
_entity_poly.type
_entity_poly.pdbx_seq_one_letter_code
_entity_poly.pdbx_strand_id
1 'polypeptide(L)'
;MTARAEADVKPNTPYLDRLAALPPAQRWPLARDLIASEPRAFFAELRAHAPIYETCEVTLIAKRADVMEVLSMPRVFTVDLYKPKMGEFMLALDETEINYRDKAVMRSILAFGDLPRVREMVREVAEAALEAAGCEIEVVSQLARFVPMRVVQRYFGINGPDQDLLEWSYANQMDQFNNLPFDGRPDADAIHQAAEESRVKLRALFAVLIPARLAEIKAGTAPDDMLTRILSLNLPAADHFGMDRVVINVGGLLIGAIETTAEAVVNALAELFARPDALAGARAAAQADDDALVAGYVWEALRFSPIVAFMFRHAASTVTIAQGTGREKVIGKGTSVLPLSLSAMFDPDFVEQPDAFRPDRASHAYLHFGFGHHECLGRYVGAAMIPEIVKSVLKHPCARPLGPVDMGGTPFPQRYRLALR
;
A
#
# COMPACT_ATOMS: atom_id res chain seq x y z
N MET A 1 -40.77 -6.51 46.29
CA MET A 1 -40.05 -5.96 45.11
C MET A 1 -38.86 -6.86 44.87
N THR A 2 -39.00 -7.79 43.98
CA THR A 2 -37.97 -8.78 43.59
C THR A 2 -37.17 -8.17 42.44
N ALA A 3 -35.90 -7.83 42.70
CA ALA A 3 -34.95 -7.48 41.68
C ALA A 3 -34.73 -8.68 40.78
N ARG A 4 -35.14 -8.61 39.52
CA ARG A 4 -34.72 -9.56 38.46
C ARG A 4 -33.22 -9.35 38.27
N ALA A 5 -32.45 -10.41 38.55
CA ALA A 5 -31.08 -10.53 38.08
C ALA A 5 -31.09 -10.47 36.54
N GLU A 6 -30.55 -9.43 35.94
CA GLU A 6 -30.18 -9.42 34.53
C GLU A 6 -29.17 -10.56 34.33
N ALA A 7 -29.54 -11.57 33.61
CA ALA A 7 -28.64 -12.60 33.19
C ALA A 7 -27.56 -11.94 32.33
N ASP A 8 -26.29 -11.99 32.76
CA ASP A 8 -25.12 -11.62 31.98
C ASP A 8 -25.14 -12.48 30.71
N VAL A 9 -25.71 -11.94 29.64
CA VAL A 9 -25.60 -12.53 28.31
C VAL A 9 -24.17 -12.37 27.88
N LYS A 10 -23.42 -13.48 27.86
CA LYS A 10 -22.05 -13.48 27.33
C LYS A 10 -22.07 -12.85 25.94
N PRO A 11 -21.15 -11.90 25.65
CA PRO A 11 -21.06 -11.35 24.31
C PRO A 11 -20.81 -12.47 23.29
N ASN A 12 -21.44 -12.36 22.12
CA ASN A 12 -21.19 -13.28 21.02
C ASN A 12 -19.83 -12.96 20.39
N THR A 13 -18.81 -13.74 20.74
CA THR A 13 -17.41 -13.54 20.33
C THR A 13 -16.83 -14.75 19.60
N PRO A 14 -17.42 -15.15 18.44
CA PRO A 14 -17.06 -16.40 17.78
C PRO A 14 -15.59 -16.49 17.35
N TYR A 15 -14.93 -15.38 17.01
CA TYR A 15 -13.52 -15.37 16.61
C TYR A 15 -12.60 -15.44 17.83
N LEU A 16 -12.87 -14.64 18.85
CA LEU A 16 -12.08 -14.64 20.10
C LEU A 16 -12.23 -15.97 20.84
N ASP A 17 -13.41 -16.56 20.85
CA ASP A 17 -13.64 -17.89 21.47
C ASP A 17 -12.83 -18.98 20.73
N ARG A 18 -12.78 -18.93 19.38
CA ARG A 18 -11.93 -19.84 18.59
C ARG A 18 -10.45 -19.65 18.90
N LEU A 19 -9.98 -18.41 19.01
CA LEU A 19 -8.60 -18.11 19.39
C LEU A 19 -8.29 -18.56 20.82
N ALA A 20 -9.19 -18.31 21.76
CA ALA A 20 -9.02 -18.70 23.18
C ALA A 20 -8.97 -20.22 23.39
N ALA A 21 -9.69 -20.97 22.55
CA ALA A 21 -9.68 -22.45 22.60
C ALA A 21 -8.35 -23.07 22.15
N LEU A 22 -7.48 -22.30 21.45
CA LEU A 22 -6.20 -22.79 20.94
C LEU A 22 -5.06 -22.57 21.93
N PRO A 23 -4.03 -23.45 21.90
CA PRO A 23 -2.76 -23.17 22.54
C PRO A 23 -2.17 -21.83 22.05
N PRO A 24 -1.48 -21.07 22.92
CA PRO A 24 -0.95 -19.75 22.58
C PRO A 24 -0.20 -19.68 21.24
N ALA A 25 0.68 -20.63 20.96
CA ALA A 25 1.47 -20.67 19.70
C ALA A 25 0.63 -20.93 18.42
N GLN A 26 -0.63 -21.33 18.54
CA GLN A 26 -1.51 -21.55 17.39
C GLN A 26 -2.47 -20.37 17.15
N ARG A 27 -2.46 -19.37 18.02
CA ARG A 27 -3.38 -18.21 17.90
C ARG A 27 -3.03 -17.30 16.76
N TRP A 28 -1.74 -17.02 16.55
CA TRP A 28 -1.31 -16.17 15.42
C TRP A 28 -1.64 -16.81 14.05
N PRO A 29 -1.30 -18.07 13.78
CA PRO A 29 -1.72 -18.73 12.54
C PRO A 29 -3.22 -18.58 12.25
N LEU A 30 -4.10 -18.85 13.24
CA LEU A 30 -5.53 -18.65 13.05
C LEU A 30 -5.89 -17.17 12.85
N ALA A 31 -5.33 -16.25 13.62
CA ALA A 31 -5.60 -14.82 13.47
C ALA A 31 -5.20 -14.31 12.07
N ARG A 32 -4.06 -14.77 11.54
CA ARG A 32 -3.60 -14.46 10.19
C ARG A 32 -4.58 -14.98 9.13
N ASP A 33 -5.07 -16.21 9.27
CA ASP A 33 -6.05 -16.79 8.36
C ASP A 33 -7.39 -16.00 8.40
N LEU A 34 -7.81 -15.54 9.57
CA LEU A 34 -9.00 -14.68 9.74
C LEU A 34 -8.78 -13.29 9.10
N ILE A 35 -7.58 -12.73 9.22
CA ILE A 35 -7.22 -11.46 8.55
C ILE A 35 -7.29 -11.63 7.02
N ALA A 36 -6.92 -12.77 6.50
CA ALA A 36 -6.96 -13.03 5.07
C ALA A 36 -8.38 -13.33 4.55
N SER A 37 -9.21 -14.04 5.32
CA SER A 37 -10.50 -14.56 4.86
C SER A 37 -11.71 -13.72 5.28
N GLU A 38 -11.72 -13.23 6.52
CA GLU A 38 -12.87 -12.56 7.16
C GLU A 38 -12.46 -11.28 7.92
N PRO A 39 -11.59 -10.41 7.35
CA PRO A 39 -10.96 -9.33 8.12
C PRO A 39 -11.97 -8.38 8.77
N ARG A 40 -13.03 -8.00 8.08
CA ARG A 40 -13.98 -7.01 8.59
C ARG A 40 -14.75 -7.51 9.80
N ALA A 41 -15.23 -8.74 9.76
CA ALA A 41 -15.99 -9.35 10.86
C ALA A 41 -15.07 -9.60 12.07
N PHE A 42 -13.90 -10.18 11.84
CA PHE A 42 -12.89 -10.39 12.87
C PHE A 42 -12.44 -9.08 13.53
N PHE A 43 -12.15 -8.05 12.75
CA PHE A 43 -11.74 -6.75 13.27
C PHE A 43 -12.87 -6.02 14.02
N ALA A 44 -14.12 -6.20 13.62
CA ALA A 44 -15.25 -5.65 14.36
C ALA A 44 -15.33 -6.25 15.76
N GLU A 45 -15.14 -7.57 15.89
CA GLU A 45 -15.11 -8.25 17.19
C GLU A 45 -13.91 -7.81 18.04
N LEU A 46 -12.71 -7.69 17.43
CA LEU A 46 -11.53 -7.16 18.10
C LEU A 46 -11.79 -5.74 18.64
N ARG A 47 -12.31 -4.82 17.83
CA ARG A 47 -12.62 -3.44 18.27
C ARG A 47 -13.57 -3.40 19.46
N ALA A 48 -14.55 -4.28 19.46
CA ALA A 48 -15.60 -4.30 20.50
C ALA A 48 -15.13 -4.94 21.82
N HIS A 49 -14.31 -6.00 21.74
CA HIS A 49 -14.08 -6.87 22.91
C HIS A 49 -12.60 -7.06 23.29
N ALA A 50 -11.68 -6.92 22.35
CA ALA A 50 -10.24 -7.08 22.58
C ALA A 50 -9.42 -6.16 21.66
N PRO A 51 -9.56 -4.82 21.79
CA PRO A 51 -8.97 -3.87 20.85
C PRO A 51 -7.44 -3.89 20.79
N ILE A 52 -6.79 -4.43 21.80
CA ILE A 52 -5.37 -4.74 21.83
C ILE A 52 -5.26 -6.23 22.16
N TYR A 53 -4.96 -7.05 21.14
CA TYR A 53 -4.94 -8.51 21.26
C TYR A 53 -3.53 -9.06 21.06
N GLU A 54 -3.01 -9.75 22.08
CA GLU A 54 -1.66 -10.34 22.07
C GLU A 54 -1.69 -11.80 21.63
N THR A 55 -0.75 -12.15 20.76
CA THR A 55 -0.34 -13.53 20.47
C THR A 55 1.12 -13.74 20.89
N CYS A 56 1.68 -14.92 20.65
CA CYS A 56 3.11 -15.16 20.92
C CYS A 56 4.01 -14.37 19.95
N GLU A 57 3.55 -14.11 18.74
CA GLU A 57 4.34 -13.54 17.64
C GLU A 57 4.11 -12.06 17.46
N VAL A 58 2.85 -11.60 17.62
CA VAL A 58 2.46 -10.22 17.32
C VAL A 58 1.38 -9.72 18.28
N THR A 59 1.27 -8.39 18.39
CA THR A 59 0.14 -7.70 19.05
C THR A 59 -0.68 -6.95 18.00
N LEU A 60 -1.98 -7.27 17.92
CA LEU A 60 -2.94 -6.62 17.03
C LEU A 60 -3.54 -5.39 17.70
N ILE A 61 -3.58 -4.25 17.00
CA ILE A 61 -4.17 -2.98 17.48
C ILE A 61 -5.35 -2.62 16.59
N ALA A 62 -6.58 -2.69 17.12
CA ALA A 62 -7.80 -2.62 16.31
C ALA A 62 -8.53 -1.27 16.36
N LYS A 63 -8.54 -0.55 17.48
CA LYS A 63 -9.19 0.77 17.62
C LYS A 63 -8.39 1.84 16.88
N ARG A 64 -9.09 2.73 16.16
CA ARG A 64 -8.46 3.80 15.39
C ARG A 64 -7.57 4.70 16.24
N ALA A 65 -8.01 5.10 17.44
CA ALA A 65 -7.21 5.94 18.32
C ALA A 65 -5.85 5.30 18.64
N ASP A 66 -5.85 4.01 18.98
CA ASP A 66 -4.66 3.27 19.37
C ASP A 66 -3.76 2.98 18.13
N VAL A 67 -4.36 2.72 16.96
CA VAL A 67 -3.64 2.62 15.67
C VAL A 67 -2.90 3.93 15.37
N MET A 68 -3.57 5.07 15.52
CA MET A 68 -2.98 6.38 15.26
C MET A 68 -1.89 6.72 16.28
N GLU A 69 -2.07 6.35 17.56
CA GLU A 69 -1.05 6.48 18.59
C GLU A 69 0.22 5.73 18.21
N VAL A 70 0.12 4.43 17.87
CA VAL A 70 1.26 3.60 17.44
C VAL A 70 1.96 4.19 16.22
N LEU A 71 1.22 4.62 15.20
CA LEU A 71 1.78 5.18 13.97
C LEU A 71 2.41 6.58 14.16
N SER A 72 2.06 7.28 15.24
CA SER A 72 2.59 8.61 15.57
C SER A 72 3.86 8.57 16.41
N MET A 73 4.31 7.40 16.85
CA MET A 73 5.45 7.23 17.76
C MET A 73 6.64 6.51 17.08
N PRO A 74 7.26 7.05 16.01
CA PRO A 74 8.27 6.34 15.21
C PRO A 74 9.56 6.02 15.99
N ARG A 75 9.85 6.71 17.11
CA ARG A 75 10.99 6.40 18.01
C ARG A 75 10.74 5.20 18.88
N VAL A 76 9.48 4.84 19.09
CA VAL A 76 9.05 3.71 19.94
C VAL A 76 8.63 2.54 19.07
N PHE A 77 7.82 2.80 18.06
CA PHE A 77 7.29 1.81 17.12
C PHE A 77 7.99 1.98 15.77
N THR A 78 9.15 1.32 15.65
CA THR A 78 10.08 1.45 14.53
C THR A 78 9.70 0.60 13.32
N VAL A 79 10.34 0.87 12.18
CA VAL A 79 10.25 0.08 10.94
C VAL A 79 11.50 -0.77 10.70
N ASP A 80 12.28 -1.05 11.75
CA ASP A 80 13.55 -1.77 11.65
C ASP A 80 13.43 -3.20 11.09
N LEU A 81 12.22 -3.78 11.08
CA LEU A 81 11.93 -5.04 10.39
C LEU A 81 12.15 -4.98 8.87
N TYR A 82 12.13 -3.78 8.27
CA TYR A 82 12.44 -3.59 6.84
C TYR A 82 13.94 -3.51 6.56
N LYS A 83 14.76 -3.09 7.54
CA LYS A 83 16.17 -2.81 7.35
C LYS A 83 16.97 -3.99 6.76
N PRO A 84 16.78 -5.26 7.19
CA PRO A 84 17.47 -6.40 6.60
C PRO A 84 17.22 -6.57 5.10
N LYS A 85 16.10 -6.08 4.59
CA LYS A 85 15.64 -6.27 3.20
C LYS A 85 15.84 -5.04 2.32
N MET A 86 15.72 -3.86 2.90
CA MET A 86 15.79 -2.58 2.18
C MET A 86 17.10 -1.81 2.44
N GLY A 87 17.94 -2.30 3.37
CA GLY A 87 19.17 -1.63 3.77
C GLY A 87 18.89 -0.20 4.29
N GLU A 88 19.63 0.77 3.76
CA GLU A 88 19.49 2.18 4.12
C GLU A 88 18.50 2.96 3.25
N PHE A 89 17.51 2.30 2.66
CA PHE A 89 16.42 3.02 1.99
C PHE A 89 15.67 3.87 3.00
N MET A 90 15.37 5.12 2.65
CA MET A 90 14.82 6.10 3.60
C MET A 90 13.54 5.64 4.32
N LEU A 91 12.69 4.82 3.66
CA LEU A 91 11.45 4.33 4.28
C LEU A 91 11.65 3.10 5.19
N ALA A 92 12.85 2.48 5.15
CA ALA A 92 13.25 1.40 6.06
C ALA A 92 13.98 1.91 7.30
N LEU A 93 14.14 3.22 7.41
CA LEU A 93 14.81 3.90 8.51
C LEU A 93 13.79 4.77 9.26
N ASP A 94 13.95 4.81 10.57
CA ASP A 94 13.20 5.72 11.42
C ASP A 94 13.84 7.13 11.42
N GLU A 95 13.61 7.92 12.44
CA GLU A 95 14.09 9.29 12.57
C GLU A 95 15.63 9.39 12.60
N THR A 96 16.29 9.06 11.48
CA THR A 96 17.73 9.19 11.27
C THR A 96 18.07 10.37 10.36
N GLU A 97 19.33 10.81 10.37
CA GLU A 97 19.79 11.84 9.43
C GLU A 97 19.56 11.43 7.98
N ILE A 98 19.87 10.17 7.62
CA ILE A 98 19.62 9.63 6.28
C ILE A 98 18.15 9.71 5.92
N ASN A 99 17.26 9.29 6.82
CA ASN A 99 15.82 9.32 6.56
C ASN A 99 15.33 10.75 6.28
N TYR A 100 15.67 11.73 7.12
CA TYR A 100 15.24 13.11 6.94
C TYR A 100 15.78 13.73 5.67
N ARG A 101 17.10 13.59 5.44
CA ARG A 101 17.78 14.12 4.26
C ARG A 101 17.20 13.54 2.96
N ASP A 102 17.17 12.22 2.87
CA ASP A 102 16.76 11.54 1.64
C ASP A 102 15.28 11.78 1.34
N LYS A 103 14.41 11.79 2.37
CA LYS A 103 13.01 12.19 2.19
C LYS A 103 12.86 13.62 1.69
N ALA A 104 13.66 14.56 2.21
CA ALA A 104 13.62 15.96 1.77
C ALA A 104 14.04 16.06 0.30
N VAL A 105 15.15 15.41 -0.09
CA VAL A 105 15.62 15.35 -1.47
C VAL A 105 14.55 14.74 -2.38
N MET A 106 14.03 13.57 -2.03
CA MET A 106 13.03 12.89 -2.85
C MET A 106 11.72 13.66 -2.99
N ARG A 107 11.27 14.34 -1.92
CA ARG A 107 10.09 15.23 -1.99
C ARG A 107 10.32 16.46 -2.87
N SER A 108 11.55 16.97 -2.96
CA SER A 108 11.86 18.12 -3.79
C SER A 108 11.80 17.81 -5.28
N ILE A 109 12.10 16.57 -5.69
CA ILE A 109 12.09 16.13 -7.09
C ILE A 109 10.72 15.52 -7.51
N LEU A 110 9.92 15.01 -6.55
CA LEU A 110 8.52 14.64 -6.74
C LEU A 110 7.65 15.92 -6.71
N ALA A 111 7.78 16.76 -7.73
CA ALA A 111 7.15 18.07 -7.72
C ALA A 111 5.62 17.95 -7.76
N PHE A 112 4.95 18.59 -6.79
CA PHE A 112 3.47 18.61 -6.72
C PHE A 112 2.84 19.19 -7.99
N GLY A 113 3.52 20.15 -8.62
CA GLY A 113 3.09 20.74 -9.89
C GLY A 113 3.09 19.78 -11.08
N ASP A 114 3.71 18.61 -10.97
CA ASP A 114 3.72 17.59 -12.03
C ASP A 114 2.47 16.70 -12.05
N LEU A 115 1.65 16.73 -11.01
CA LEU A 115 0.50 15.83 -10.91
C LEU A 115 -0.46 15.91 -12.11
N PRO A 116 -0.75 17.08 -12.71
CA PRO A 116 -1.53 17.15 -13.96
C PRO A 116 -0.83 16.41 -15.12
N ARG A 117 0.49 16.55 -15.27
CA ARG A 117 1.29 15.85 -16.28
C ARG A 117 1.31 14.34 -16.08
N VAL A 118 1.46 13.91 -14.82
CA VAL A 118 1.40 12.47 -14.46
C VAL A 118 0.03 11.90 -14.79
N ARG A 119 -1.05 12.60 -14.44
CA ARG A 119 -2.42 12.19 -14.75
C ARG A 119 -2.65 12.06 -16.25
N GLU A 120 -2.21 13.06 -17.03
CA GLU A 120 -2.30 13.02 -18.50
C GLU A 120 -1.57 11.81 -19.07
N MET A 121 -0.32 11.58 -18.66
CA MET A 121 0.47 10.42 -19.09
C MET A 121 -0.23 9.09 -18.75
N VAL A 122 -0.80 8.99 -17.57
CA VAL A 122 -1.55 7.79 -17.13
C VAL A 122 -2.77 7.57 -18.00
N ARG A 123 -3.54 8.64 -18.29
CA ARG A 123 -4.71 8.59 -19.16
C ARG A 123 -4.34 8.12 -20.56
N GLU A 124 -3.34 8.74 -21.19
CA GLU A 124 -2.88 8.37 -22.54
C GLU A 124 -2.48 6.89 -22.61
N VAL A 125 -1.72 6.41 -21.64
CA VAL A 125 -1.25 5.01 -21.63
C VAL A 125 -2.41 4.04 -21.36
N ALA A 126 -3.33 4.39 -20.46
CA ALA A 126 -4.47 3.54 -20.12
C ALA A 126 -5.47 3.46 -21.29
N GLU A 127 -5.81 4.58 -21.93
CA GLU A 127 -6.70 4.63 -23.10
C GLU A 127 -6.11 3.84 -24.27
N ALA A 128 -4.81 4.01 -24.56
CA ALA A 128 -4.14 3.25 -25.62
C ALA A 128 -4.14 1.73 -25.34
N ALA A 129 -3.96 1.32 -24.09
CA ALA A 129 -4.02 -0.09 -23.69
C ALA A 129 -5.43 -0.67 -23.85
N LEU A 130 -6.47 0.08 -23.48
CA LEU A 130 -7.88 -0.33 -23.60
C LEU A 130 -8.30 -0.39 -25.08
N GLU A 131 -7.86 0.56 -25.91
CA GLU A 131 -8.11 0.55 -27.36
C GLU A 131 -7.45 -0.66 -28.05
N ALA A 132 -6.19 -0.94 -27.71
CA ALA A 132 -5.44 -2.08 -28.24
C ALA A 132 -6.06 -3.43 -27.83
N ALA A 133 -6.66 -3.52 -26.65
CA ALA A 133 -7.34 -4.70 -26.15
C ALA A 133 -8.66 -5.03 -26.89
N GLY A 134 -9.32 -4.03 -27.47
CA GLY A 134 -10.53 -4.19 -28.30
C GLY A 134 -11.76 -4.59 -27.50
N CYS A 135 -12.14 -5.89 -27.49
CA CYS A 135 -13.38 -6.35 -26.85
C CYS A 135 -13.18 -6.87 -25.43
N GLU A 136 -11.99 -7.31 -25.09
CA GLU A 136 -11.64 -7.89 -23.80
C GLU A 136 -10.25 -7.43 -23.38
N ILE A 137 -10.05 -7.21 -22.08
CA ILE A 137 -8.75 -6.88 -21.51
C ILE A 137 -8.42 -7.82 -20.34
N GLU A 138 -7.16 -8.22 -20.24
CA GLU A 138 -6.57 -8.78 -19.03
C GLU A 138 -6.02 -7.63 -18.20
N VAL A 139 -6.77 -7.22 -17.18
CA VAL A 139 -6.54 -5.99 -16.42
C VAL A 139 -5.18 -5.96 -15.72
N VAL A 140 -4.74 -7.09 -15.15
CA VAL A 140 -3.52 -7.12 -14.33
C VAL A 140 -2.29 -6.81 -15.18
N SER A 141 -2.07 -7.57 -16.25
CA SER A 141 -0.87 -7.46 -17.08
C SER A 141 -0.95 -6.33 -18.12
N GLN A 142 -2.13 -6.13 -18.75
CA GLN A 142 -2.27 -5.19 -19.86
C GLN A 142 -2.60 -3.76 -19.42
N LEU A 143 -3.02 -3.55 -18.16
CA LEU A 143 -3.42 -2.23 -17.68
C LEU A 143 -2.78 -1.90 -16.32
N ALA A 144 -3.12 -2.67 -15.27
CA ALA A 144 -2.85 -2.29 -13.89
C ALA A 144 -1.35 -2.33 -13.52
N ARG A 145 -0.56 -3.26 -14.11
CA ARG A 145 0.91 -3.26 -14.02
C ARG A 145 1.55 -2.45 -15.14
N PHE A 146 0.95 -2.44 -16.32
CA PHE A 146 1.52 -1.79 -17.50
C PHE A 146 1.58 -0.27 -17.36
N VAL A 147 0.48 0.36 -16.92
CA VAL A 147 0.42 1.83 -16.79
C VAL A 147 1.43 2.37 -15.78
N PRO A 148 1.50 1.87 -14.51
CA PRO A 148 2.50 2.36 -13.56
C PRO A 148 3.94 2.06 -14.00
N MET A 149 4.20 0.96 -14.71
CA MET A 149 5.51 0.69 -15.30
C MET A 149 5.90 1.79 -16.30
N ARG A 150 4.97 2.28 -17.12
CA ARG A 150 5.23 3.42 -18.03
C ARG A 150 5.51 4.71 -17.27
N VAL A 151 4.85 4.94 -16.13
CA VAL A 151 5.18 6.06 -15.23
C VAL A 151 6.59 5.92 -14.66
N VAL A 152 6.98 4.71 -14.24
CA VAL A 152 8.35 4.41 -13.79
C VAL A 152 9.37 4.75 -14.88
N GLN A 153 9.12 4.38 -16.12
CA GLN A 153 10.03 4.67 -17.22
C GLN A 153 10.06 6.15 -17.59
N ARG A 154 8.90 6.80 -17.75
CA ARG A 154 8.80 8.15 -18.33
C ARG A 154 8.94 9.26 -17.31
N TYR A 155 8.43 9.06 -16.08
CA TYR A 155 8.43 10.09 -15.04
C TYR A 155 9.53 9.86 -13.99
N PHE A 156 9.79 8.61 -13.58
CA PHE A 156 10.92 8.35 -12.68
C PHE A 156 12.26 8.25 -13.40
N GLY A 157 12.24 8.01 -14.73
CA GLY A 157 13.44 7.95 -15.55
C GLY A 157 14.18 6.62 -15.50
N ILE A 158 13.53 5.54 -15.02
CA ILE A 158 14.09 4.18 -14.93
C ILE A 158 13.76 3.43 -16.22
N ASN A 159 14.52 3.70 -17.28
CA ASN A 159 14.34 3.04 -18.56
C ASN A 159 15.05 1.69 -18.58
N GLY A 160 14.28 0.60 -18.68
CA GLY A 160 14.74 -0.78 -18.76
C GLY A 160 13.75 -1.66 -19.51
N PRO A 161 14.09 -2.93 -19.79
CA PRO A 161 13.16 -3.88 -20.39
C PRO A 161 11.91 -4.08 -19.52
N ASP A 162 10.74 -4.06 -20.14
CA ASP A 162 9.45 -4.13 -19.45
C ASP A 162 9.37 -5.33 -18.51
N GLN A 163 9.73 -6.51 -18.99
CA GLN A 163 9.67 -7.75 -18.22
C GLN A 163 10.59 -7.70 -16.99
N ASP A 164 11.80 -7.19 -17.16
CA ASP A 164 12.77 -7.07 -16.06
C ASP A 164 12.25 -6.14 -14.96
N LEU A 165 11.70 -4.98 -15.33
CA LEU A 165 11.15 -4.02 -14.38
C LEU A 165 9.98 -4.61 -13.59
N LEU A 166 9.10 -5.37 -14.26
CA LEU A 166 7.99 -6.07 -13.62
C LEU A 166 8.47 -7.16 -12.67
N GLU A 167 9.40 -8.00 -13.11
CA GLU A 167 9.97 -9.09 -12.29
C GLU A 167 10.69 -8.54 -11.05
N TRP A 168 11.49 -7.47 -11.21
CA TRP A 168 12.21 -6.87 -10.06
C TRP A 168 11.27 -6.19 -9.08
N SER A 169 10.24 -5.49 -9.58
CA SER A 169 9.21 -4.92 -8.71
C SER A 169 8.52 -6.01 -7.90
N TYR A 170 8.05 -7.06 -8.57
CA TYR A 170 7.33 -8.16 -7.93
C TYR A 170 8.19 -8.88 -6.88
N ALA A 171 9.43 -9.28 -7.23
CA ALA A 171 10.32 -10.00 -6.32
C ALA A 171 10.61 -9.19 -5.04
N ASN A 172 10.86 -7.89 -5.18
CA ASN A 172 11.12 -7.03 -4.02
C ASN A 172 9.86 -6.78 -3.20
N GLN A 173 8.68 -6.61 -3.81
CA GLN A 173 7.42 -6.47 -3.08
C GLN A 173 7.09 -7.74 -2.28
N MET A 174 7.32 -8.93 -2.87
CA MET A 174 7.16 -10.20 -2.17
C MET A 174 8.05 -10.27 -0.93
N ASP A 175 9.34 -9.96 -1.08
CA ASP A 175 10.29 -10.02 0.05
C ASP A 175 9.98 -8.98 1.13
N GLN A 176 9.71 -7.74 0.74
CA GLN A 176 9.60 -6.63 1.69
C GLN A 176 8.30 -6.65 2.50
N PHE A 177 7.18 -7.02 1.88
CA PHE A 177 5.85 -6.87 2.48
C PHE A 177 5.11 -8.19 2.69
N ASN A 178 5.53 -9.28 2.05
CA ASN A 178 4.85 -10.56 2.10
C ASN A 178 5.76 -11.73 2.55
N ASN A 179 6.94 -11.42 3.07
CA ASN A 179 7.89 -12.36 3.65
C ASN A 179 8.30 -11.86 5.04
N LEU A 180 7.32 -11.74 5.94
CA LEU A 180 7.55 -11.15 7.25
C LEU A 180 8.06 -12.21 8.24
N PRO A 181 8.92 -11.83 9.21
CA PRO A 181 9.57 -12.79 10.11
C PRO A 181 8.58 -13.60 10.96
N PHE A 182 7.39 -13.07 11.21
CA PHE A 182 6.34 -13.72 11.98
C PHE A 182 5.38 -14.57 11.13
N ASP A 183 5.53 -14.60 9.79
CA ASP A 183 4.64 -15.39 8.92
C ASP A 183 4.99 -16.87 8.87
N GLY A 184 6.23 -17.24 9.21
CA GLY A 184 6.67 -18.63 9.20
C GLY A 184 6.57 -19.30 7.82
N ARG A 185 6.83 -18.55 6.75
CA ARG A 185 6.73 -19.04 5.37
C ARG A 185 7.78 -20.10 5.07
N PRO A 186 7.40 -21.23 4.47
CA PRO A 186 8.37 -22.27 4.10
C PRO A 186 9.29 -21.87 2.95
N ASP A 187 8.87 -20.89 2.12
CA ASP A 187 9.58 -20.38 0.93
C ASP A 187 10.30 -19.04 1.21
N ALA A 188 10.44 -18.62 2.48
CA ALA A 188 11.00 -17.34 2.88
C ALA A 188 12.39 -17.06 2.28
N ASP A 189 13.30 -18.03 2.34
CA ASP A 189 14.68 -17.91 1.83
C ASP A 189 14.70 -17.77 0.30
N ALA A 190 13.86 -18.52 -0.41
CA ALA A 190 13.78 -18.45 -1.87
C ALA A 190 13.25 -17.09 -2.33
N ILE A 191 12.24 -16.54 -1.64
CA ILE A 191 11.71 -15.19 -1.90
C ILE A 191 12.80 -14.14 -1.66
N HIS A 192 13.53 -14.24 -0.55
CA HIS A 192 14.59 -13.30 -0.23
C HIS A 192 15.72 -13.35 -1.27
N GLN A 193 16.14 -14.55 -1.68
CA GLN A 193 17.16 -14.72 -2.71
C GLN A 193 16.74 -14.12 -4.06
N ALA A 194 15.51 -14.36 -4.52
CA ALA A 194 14.99 -13.76 -5.75
C ALA A 194 15.01 -12.24 -5.71
N ALA A 195 14.67 -11.65 -4.56
CA ALA A 195 14.73 -10.22 -4.37
C ALA A 195 16.18 -9.69 -4.38
N GLU A 196 17.14 -10.38 -3.76
CA GLU A 196 18.56 -9.99 -3.80
C GLU A 196 19.12 -10.04 -5.24
N GLU A 197 18.80 -11.08 -6.00
CA GLU A 197 19.20 -11.19 -7.40
C GLU A 197 18.62 -10.04 -8.23
N SER A 198 17.36 -9.68 -8.01
CA SER A 198 16.72 -8.54 -8.69
C SER A 198 17.36 -7.20 -8.30
N ARG A 199 17.75 -7.02 -7.03
CA ARG A 199 18.48 -5.81 -6.58
C ARG A 199 19.86 -5.68 -7.24
N VAL A 200 20.57 -6.79 -7.45
CA VAL A 200 21.84 -6.78 -8.20
C VAL A 200 21.61 -6.34 -9.64
N LYS A 201 20.61 -6.91 -10.34
CA LYS A 201 20.25 -6.54 -11.71
C LYS A 201 19.81 -5.07 -11.81
N LEU A 202 19.03 -4.58 -10.88
CA LEU A 202 18.60 -3.18 -10.83
C LEU A 202 19.80 -2.23 -10.64
N ARG A 203 20.75 -2.57 -9.78
CA ARG A 203 22.01 -1.79 -9.65
C ARG A 203 22.80 -1.78 -10.95
N ALA A 204 22.88 -2.92 -11.66
CA ALA A 204 23.56 -3.01 -12.97
C ALA A 204 22.87 -2.12 -14.02
N LEU A 205 21.53 -2.04 -14.02
CA LEU A 205 20.78 -1.11 -14.87
C LEU A 205 21.17 0.35 -14.56
N PHE A 206 21.21 0.75 -13.30
CA PHE A 206 21.62 2.12 -12.91
C PHE A 206 23.07 2.43 -13.28
N ALA A 207 23.97 1.45 -13.24
CA ALA A 207 25.33 1.63 -13.68
C ALA A 207 25.46 2.02 -15.17
N VAL A 208 24.45 1.71 -15.99
CA VAL A 208 24.34 2.13 -17.39
C VAL A 208 23.52 3.44 -17.51
N LEU A 209 22.40 3.54 -16.82
CA LEU A 209 21.48 4.69 -16.93
C LEU A 209 22.10 5.99 -16.43
N ILE A 210 22.79 5.96 -15.28
CA ILE A 210 23.34 7.20 -14.67
C ILE A 210 24.40 7.87 -15.57
N PRO A 211 25.44 7.19 -16.07
CA PRO A 211 26.40 7.81 -16.98
C PRO A 211 25.76 8.35 -18.27
N ALA A 212 24.82 7.61 -18.86
CA ALA A 212 24.06 8.05 -20.03
C ALA A 212 23.29 9.34 -19.75
N ARG A 213 22.55 9.39 -18.62
CA ARG A 213 21.77 10.56 -18.22
C ARG A 213 22.65 11.77 -17.91
N LEU A 214 23.81 11.58 -17.28
CA LEU A 214 24.78 12.66 -17.04
C LEU A 214 25.33 13.23 -18.36
N ALA A 215 25.55 12.39 -19.37
CA ALA A 215 25.93 12.85 -20.71
C ALA A 215 24.80 13.66 -21.38
N GLU A 216 23.56 13.23 -21.28
CA GLU A 216 22.39 13.95 -21.79
C GLU A 216 22.19 15.30 -21.07
N ILE A 217 22.37 15.35 -19.75
CA ILE A 217 22.33 16.61 -18.96
C ILE A 217 23.40 17.56 -19.46
N LYS A 218 24.64 17.09 -19.65
CA LYS A 218 25.74 17.92 -20.17
C LYS A 218 25.47 18.41 -21.60
N ALA A 219 24.80 17.62 -22.42
CA ALA A 219 24.42 18.00 -23.80
C ALA A 219 23.16 18.89 -23.85
N GLY A 220 22.44 19.09 -22.77
CA GLY A 220 21.17 19.82 -22.72
C GLY A 220 20.00 19.10 -23.38
N THR A 221 20.06 17.77 -23.49
CA THR A 221 19.06 16.91 -24.14
C THR A 221 18.33 15.98 -23.18
N ALA A 222 18.65 16.05 -21.89
CA ALA A 222 18.04 15.18 -20.86
C ALA A 222 16.52 15.45 -20.74
N PRO A 223 15.69 14.39 -20.62
CA PRO A 223 14.28 14.56 -20.35
C PRO A 223 14.03 15.13 -18.95
N ASP A 224 12.90 15.80 -18.79
CA ASP A 224 12.45 16.26 -17.46
C ASP A 224 11.77 15.12 -16.72
N ASP A 225 12.58 14.30 -16.04
CA ASP A 225 12.16 13.22 -15.15
C ASP A 225 12.90 13.27 -13.81
N MET A 226 12.51 12.42 -12.88
CA MET A 226 13.09 12.43 -11.53
C MET A 226 14.57 12.07 -11.51
N LEU A 227 15.02 11.14 -12.36
CA LEU A 227 16.45 10.78 -12.45
C LEU A 227 17.28 11.97 -12.94
N THR A 228 16.80 12.71 -13.94
CA THR A 228 17.45 13.94 -14.40
C THR A 228 17.50 15.00 -13.29
N ARG A 229 16.39 15.21 -12.60
CA ARG A 229 16.29 16.21 -11.52
C ARG A 229 17.24 15.90 -10.38
N ILE A 230 17.28 14.66 -9.88
CA ILE A 230 18.16 14.29 -8.76
C ILE A 230 19.63 14.38 -9.14
N LEU A 231 19.99 13.99 -10.38
CA LEU A 231 21.36 14.10 -10.88
C LEU A 231 21.80 15.54 -11.16
N SER A 232 20.83 16.45 -11.35
CA SER A 232 21.07 17.89 -11.56
C SER A 232 21.12 18.69 -10.26
N LEU A 233 20.79 18.08 -9.10
CA LEU A 233 20.88 18.75 -7.83
C LEU A 233 22.35 19.05 -7.47
N ASN A 234 22.62 20.29 -7.09
CA ASN A 234 23.93 20.70 -6.58
C ASN A 234 23.90 20.70 -5.05
N LEU A 235 23.90 19.50 -4.46
CA LEU A 235 23.89 19.33 -3.02
C LEU A 235 25.31 19.52 -2.46
N PRO A 236 25.47 20.17 -1.28
CA PRO A 236 26.75 20.26 -0.62
C PRO A 236 27.39 18.91 -0.32
N ALA A 237 28.70 18.77 -0.46
CA ALA A 237 29.40 17.53 -0.13
C ALA A 237 29.18 17.09 1.33
N ALA A 238 28.94 18.04 2.23
CA ALA A 238 28.63 17.79 3.64
C ALA A 238 27.27 17.05 3.85
N ASP A 239 26.39 17.09 2.85
CA ASP A 239 25.10 16.38 2.95
C ASP A 239 25.25 14.88 2.70
N HIS A 240 26.44 14.40 2.28
CA HIS A 240 26.72 12.98 2.04
C HIS A 240 25.66 12.27 1.17
N PHE A 241 25.12 12.97 0.17
CA PHE A 241 24.17 12.42 -0.78
C PHE A 241 24.88 12.00 -2.08
N GLY A 242 25.51 10.83 -2.07
CA GLY A 242 26.27 10.28 -3.20
C GLY A 242 25.42 9.50 -4.22
N MET A 243 26.06 8.94 -5.24
CA MET A 243 25.40 8.15 -6.29
C MET A 243 24.72 6.89 -5.75
N ASP A 244 25.25 6.31 -4.70
CA ASP A 244 24.61 5.19 -3.97
C ASP A 244 23.23 5.58 -3.45
N ARG A 245 23.07 6.80 -2.94
CA ARG A 245 21.78 7.34 -2.48
C ARG A 245 20.80 7.55 -3.63
N VAL A 246 21.29 7.99 -4.79
CA VAL A 246 20.47 8.08 -6.01
C VAL A 246 19.94 6.69 -6.39
N VAL A 247 20.80 5.69 -6.47
CA VAL A 247 20.41 4.31 -6.84
C VAL A 247 19.40 3.72 -5.86
N ILE A 248 19.66 3.85 -4.55
CA ILE A 248 18.77 3.31 -3.50
C ILE A 248 17.40 4.00 -3.55
N ASN A 249 17.36 5.32 -3.61
CA ASN A 249 16.11 6.07 -3.48
C ASN A 249 15.28 6.06 -4.77
N VAL A 250 15.90 6.22 -5.93
CA VAL A 250 15.18 6.14 -7.21
C VAL A 250 14.78 4.70 -7.52
N GLY A 251 15.68 3.72 -7.25
CA GLY A 251 15.34 2.29 -7.38
C GLY A 251 14.17 1.86 -6.48
N GLY A 252 14.07 2.44 -5.29
CA GLY A 252 12.93 2.20 -4.40
C GLY A 252 11.58 2.67 -4.96
N LEU A 253 11.56 3.66 -5.87
CA LEU A 253 10.33 4.10 -6.53
C LEU A 253 9.76 3.03 -7.47
N LEU A 254 10.62 2.30 -8.20
CA LEU A 254 10.20 1.16 -9.02
C LEU A 254 9.44 0.13 -8.18
N ILE A 255 10.04 -0.22 -7.03
CA ILE A 255 9.47 -1.24 -6.15
C ILE A 255 8.12 -0.79 -5.58
N GLY A 256 8.02 0.47 -5.17
CA GLY A 256 6.80 1.01 -4.54
C GLY A 256 5.65 1.29 -5.50
N ALA A 257 5.90 1.42 -6.82
CA ALA A 257 4.92 2.00 -7.74
C ALA A 257 4.06 0.97 -8.49
N ILE A 258 4.59 -0.21 -8.85
CA ILE A 258 3.92 -1.10 -9.80
C ILE A 258 2.90 -2.00 -9.12
N GLU A 259 3.33 -2.92 -8.26
CA GLU A 259 2.45 -3.95 -7.70
C GLU A 259 1.36 -3.35 -6.80
N THR A 260 1.71 -2.38 -5.97
CA THR A 260 0.75 -1.71 -5.08
C THR A 260 -0.32 -0.95 -5.87
N THR A 261 0.07 -0.30 -6.97
CA THR A 261 -0.91 0.36 -7.85
C THR A 261 -1.77 -0.66 -8.58
N ALA A 262 -1.17 -1.74 -9.07
CA ALA A 262 -1.89 -2.80 -9.77
C ALA A 262 -2.95 -3.43 -8.86
N GLU A 263 -2.58 -3.76 -7.64
CA GLU A 263 -3.50 -4.31 -6.64
C GLU A 263 -4.62 -3.31 -6.30
N ALA A 264 -4.28 -2.03 -6.08
CA ALA A 264 -5.28 -1.00 -5.80
C ALA A 264 -6.29 -0.83 -6.96
N VAL A 265 -5.84 -0.82 -8.21
CA VAL A 265 -6.71 -0.73 -9.38
C VAL A 265 -7.64 -1.94 -9.48
N VAL A 266 -7.10 -3.15 -9.33
CA VAL A 266 -7.89 -4.39 -9.40
C VAL A 266 -8.91 -4.45 -8.26
N ASN A 267 -8.50 -4.15 -7.02
CA ASN A 267 -9.38 -4.14 -5.86
C ASN A 267 -10.50 -3.11 -6.02
N ALA A 268 -10.17 -1.89 -6.46
CA ALA A 268 -11.17 -0.84 -6.68
C ALA A 268 -12.18 -1.24 -7.77
N LEU A 269 -11.73 -1.78 -8.90
CA LEU A 269 -12.61 -2.25 -9.96
C LEU A 269 -13.49 -3.41 -9.51
N ALA A 270 -12.93 -4.43 -8.86
CA ALA A 270 -13.66 -5.58 -8.36
C ALA A 270 -14.74 -5.16 -7.36
N GLU A 271 -14.41 -4.26 -6.45
CA GLU A 271 -15.31 -3.75 -5.43
C GLU A 271 -16.45 -2.91 -6.03
N LEU A 272 -16.16 -2.06 -7.03
CA LEU A 272 -17.17 -1.29 -7.75
C LEU A 272 -18.09 -2.21 -8.58
N PHE A 273 -17.56 -3.19 -9.31
CA PHE A 273 -18.37 -4.13 -10.07
C PHE A 273 -19.27 -5.01 -9.19
N ALA A 274 -18.88 -5.25 -7.94
CA ALA A 274 -19.70 -5.97 -6.97
C ALA A 274 -20.87 -5.13 -6.39
N ARG A 275 -20.90 -3.80 -6.66
CA ARG A 275 -21.90 -2.85 -6.11
C ARG A 275 -22.60 -2.06 -7.22
N PRO A 276 -23.72 -2.53 -7.76
CA PRO A 276 -24.40 -1.92 -8.89
C PRO A 276 -24.67 -0.41 -8.75
N ASP A 277 -25.14 0.04 -7.58
CA ASP A 277 -25.45 1.45 -7.33
C ASP A 277 -24.16 2.32 -7.31
N ALA A 278 -23.11 1.85 -6.65
CA ALA A 278 -21.83 2.53 -6.62
C ALA A 278 -21.19 2.57 -8.02
N LEU A 279 -21.28 1.47 -8.77
CA LEU A 279 -20.80 1.39 -10.15
C LEU A 279 -21.52 2.38 -11.06
N ALA A 280 -22.84 2.49 -10.95
CA ALA A 280 -23.63 3.44 -11.75
C ALA A 280 -23.20 4.89 -11.46
N GLY A 281 -23.04 5.25 -10.19
CA GLY A 281 -22.55 6.58 -9.80
C GLY A 281 -21.11 6.84 -10.25
N ALA A 282 -20.19 5.86 -10.09
CA ALA A 282 -18.80 5.97 -10.51
C ALA A 282 -18.67 6.14 -12.04
N ARG A 283 -19.51 5.44 -12.83
CA ARG A 283 -19.58 5.61 -14.28
C ARG A 283 -20.10 6.98 -14.67
N ALA A 284 -21.16 7.46 -14.02
CA ALA A 284 -21.68 8.80 -14.26
C ALA A 284 -20.61 9.87 -14.00
N ALA A 285 -19.87 9.76 -12.89
CA ALA A 285 -18.76 10.64 -12.59
C ALA A 285 -17.63 10.55 -13.64
N ALA A 286 -17.27 9.34 -14.09
CA ALA A 286 -16.26 9.14 -15.13
C ALA A 286 -16.67 9.74 -16.47
N GLN A 287 -17.94 9.61 -16.88
CA GLN A 287 -18.47 10.20 -18.10
C GLN A 287 -18.54 11.74 -18.05
N ALA A 288 -18.77 12.29 -16.84
CA ALA A 288 -18.78 13.73 -16.61
C ALA A 288 -17.39 14.34 -16.44
N ASP A 289 -16.32 13.53 -16.48
CA ASP A 289 -14.93 13.91 -16.16
C ASP A 289 -14.78 14.55 -14.76
N ASP A 290 -15.64 14.16 -13.80
CA ASP A 290 -15.54 14.58 -12.41
C ASP A 290 -14.48 13.75 -11.68
N ASP A 291 -13.22 14.17 -11.81
CA ASP A 291 -12.07 13.48 -11.22
C ASP A 291 -12.14 13.36 -9.70
N ALA A 292 -12.72 14.37 -9.03
CA ALA A 292 -12.83 14.38 -7.58
C ALA A 292 -13.83 13.32 -7.10
N LEU A 293 -14.97 13.22 -7.77
CA LEU A 293 -15.99 12.23 -7.45
C LEU A 293 -15.54 10.81 -7.83
N VAL A 294 -14.88 10.63 -8.98
CA VAL A 294 -14.25 9.35 -9.34
C VAL A 294 -13.27 8.91 -8.27
N ALA A 295 -12.38 9.80 -7.83
CA ALA A 295 -11.45 9.51 -6.75
C ALA A 295 -12.18 9.11 -5.45
N GLY A 296 -13.29 9.77 -5.12
CA GLY A 296 -14.12 9.41 -3.98
C GLY A 296 -14.64 7.97 -4.05
N TYR A 297 -15.16 7.54 -5.20
CA TYR A 297 -15.57 6.15 -5.42
C TYR A 297 -14.41 5.17 -5.31
N VAL A 298 -13.24 5.50 -5.83
CA VAL A 298 -12.05 4.65 -5.78
C VAL A 298 -11.54 4.49 -4.34
N TRP A 299 -11.43 5.59 -3.58
CA TRP A 299 -10.96 5.52 -2.19
C TRP A 299 -11.95 4.80 -1.29
N GLU A 300 -13.23 4.97 -1.54
CA GLU A 300 -14.24 4.23 -0.79
C GLU A 300 -14.22 2.74 -1.13
N ALA A 301 -14.05 2.37 -2.40
CA ALA A 301 -13.86 0.96 -2.80
C ALA A 301 -12.63 0.35 -2.10
N LEU A 302 -11.50 1.06 -2.10
CA LEU A 302 -10.28 0.62 -1.43
C LEU A 302 -10.41 0.59 0.10
N ARG A 303 -11.34 1.32 0.71
CA ARG A 303 -11.62 1.18 2.14
C ARG A 303 -12.24 -0.19 2.45
N PHE A 304 -13.07 -0.73 1.56
CA PHE A 304 -13.64 -2.08 1.69
C PHE A 304 -12.64 -3.17 1.32
N SER A 305 -11.78 -2.92 0.34
CA SER A 305 -10.77 -3.87 -0.16
C SER A 305 -9.39 -3.19 -0.30
N PRO A 306 -8.73 -2.85 0.82
CA PRO A 306 -7.42 -2.19 0.78
C PRO A 306 -6.32 -3.16 0.33
N ILE A 307 -5.21 -2.61 -0.18
CA ILE A 307 -4.01 -3.40 -0.51
C ILE A 307 -3.31 -3.96 0.73
N VAL A 308 -3.49 -3.32 1.90
CA VAL A 308 -2.96 -3.80 3.17
C VAL A 308 -4.01 -3.67 4.27
N ALA A 309 -4.28 -4.77 4.99
CA ALA A 309 -5.19 -4.78 6.12
C ALA A 309 -4.56 -4.23 7.40
N PHE A 310 -3.24 -4.25 7.49
CA PHE A 310 -2.45 -3.77 8.63
C PHE A 310 -1.09 -3.25 8.18
N MET A 311 -0.51 -2.39 9.00
CA MET A 311 0.92 -2.04 8.94
C MET A 311 1.65 -2.81 10.02
N PHE A 312 2.97 -2.94 9.93
CA PHE A 312 3.73 -3.55 11.00
C PHE A 312 4.77 -2.58 11.56
N ARG A 313 5.02 -2.72 12.86
CA ARG A 313 5.99 -1.96 13.64
C ARG A 313 6.69 -2.89 14.62
N HIS A 314 7.82 -2.46 15.11
CA HIS A 314 8.58 -3.15 16.14
C HIS A 314 8.77 -2.23 17.35
N ALA A 315 8.45 -2.69 18.54
CA ALA A 315 8.61 -1.88 19.76
C ALA A 315 10.09 -1.82 20.16
N ALA A 316 10.75 -0.71 19.89
CA ALA A 316 12.16 -0.48 20.26
C ALA A 316 12.36 -0.28 21.77
N SER A 317 11.31 0.08 22.49
CA SER A 317 11.29 0.24 23.95
C SER A 317 9.95 -0.19 24.52
N THR A 318 9.93 -0.50 25.82
CA THR A 318 8.67 -0.78 26.54
C THR A 318 7.88 0.51 26.70
N VAL A 319 6.59 0.47 26.36
CA VAL A 319 5.68 1.61 26.41
C VAL A 319 4.28 1.17 26.81
N THR A 320 3.52 2.04 27.45
CA THR A 320 2.09 1.84 27.67
C THR A 320 1.31 2.63 26.62
N ILE A 321 0.43 1.96 25.88
CA ILE A 321 -0.49 2.58 24.91
C ILE A 321 -1.89 2.64 25.46
N ALA A 322 -2.76 3.45 24.83
CA ALA A 322 -4.16 3.68 25.23
C ALA A 322 -4.31 4.16 26.69
N GLN A 323 -3.37 4.95 27.19
CA GLN A 323 -3.35 5.45 28.58
C GLN A 323 -4.62 6.28 28.88
N GLY A 324 -5.13 6.14 30.10
CA GLY A 324 -6.35 6.84 30.56
C GLY A 324 -7.64 6.27 29.95
N THR A 325 -7.57 5.14 29.28
CA THR A 325 -8.73 4.40 28.76
C THR A 325 -8.86 3.05 29.47
N GLY A 326 -10.01 2.46 29.50
CA GLY A 326 -10.17 1.12 30.15
C GLY A 326 -9.44 -0.04 29.43
N ARG A 327 -8.64 0.24 28.39
CA ARG A 327 -7.90 -0.73 27.55
C ARG A 327 -6.38 -0.53 27.56
N GLU A 328 -5.86 0.19 28.54
CA GLU A 328 -4.42 0.40 28.69
C GLU A 328 -3.64 -0.90 28.59
N LYS A 329 -2.54 -0.88 27.84
CA LYS A 329 -1.70 -2.06 27.64
C LYS A 329 -0.22 -1.69 27.60
N VAL A 330 0.59 -2.44 28.33
CA VAL A 330 2.05 -2.36 28.23
C VAL A 330 2.51 -3.20 27.04
N ILE A 331 3.17 -2.58 26.09
CA ILE A 331 3.84 -3.24 24.96
C ILE A 331 5.32 -3.36 25.32
N GLY A 332 5.81 -4.58 25.43
CA GLY A 332 7.20 -4.87 25.77
C GLY A 332 8.16 -4.53 24.61
N LYS A 333 9.39 -4.13 24.94
CA LYS A 333 10.47 -4.03 23.96
C LYS A 333 10.63 -5.35 23.19
N GLY A 334 10.80 -5.28 21.87
CA GLY A 334 10.96 -6.45 20.99
C GLY A 334 9.65 -7.02 20.46
N THR A 335 8.48 -6.46 20.85
CA THR A 335 7.18 -6.91 20.36
C THR A 335 6.94 -6.42 18.93
N SER A 336 6.56 -7.34 18.03
CA SER A 336 5.99 -6.98 16.73
C SER A 336 4.54 -6.53 16.91
N VAL A 337 4.21 -5.34 16.41
CA VAL A 337 2.89 -4.71 16.56
C VAL A 337 2.26 -4.50 15.20
N LEU A 338 1.02 -4.91 15.05
CA LEU A 338 0.24 -4.76 13.82
C LEU A 338 -0.89 -3.74 14.02
N PRO A 339 -0.66 -2.44 13.71
CA PRO A 339 -1.73 -1.47 13.60
C PRO A 339 -2.66 -1.84 12.44
N LEU A 340 -3.90 -2.22 12.75
CA LEU A 340 -4.88 -2.72 11.79
C LEU A 340 -5.54 -1.54 11.03
N SER A 341 -4.94 -1.12 9.93
CA SER A 341 -5.41 0.02 9.11
C SER A 341 -6.83 -0.19 8.61
N LEU A 342 -7.17 -1.39 8.13
CA LEU A 342 -8.54 -1.72 7.72
C LEU A 342 -9.51 -1.60 8.90
N SER A 343 -9.14 -2.12 10.07
CA SER A 343 -9.96 -1.97 11.28
C SER A 343 -10.23 -0.50 11.61
N ALA A 344 -9.18 0.32 11.59
CA ALA A 344 -9.27 1.75 11.91
C ALA A 344 -10.17 2.53 10.93
N MET A 345 -10.23 2.12 9.66
CA MET A 345 -11.12 2.72 8.65
C MET A 345 -12.60 2.31 8.82
N PHE A 346 -12.89 1.35 9.70
CA PHE A 346 -14.24 0.91 10.04
C PHE A 346 -14.60 1.15 11.53
N ASP A 347 -13.79 1.92 12.25
CA ASP A 347 -14.07 2.22 13.66
C ASP A 347 -15.22 3.23 13.77
N PRO A 348 -16.40 2.84 14.35
CA PRO A 348 -17.57 3.70 14.43
C PRO A 348 -17.38 4.91 15.34
N ASP A 349 -16.36 4.93 16.20
CA ASP A 349 -16.03 6.08 17.04
C ASP A 349 -15.50 7.26 16.20
N PHE A 350 -15.04 7.03 14.95
CA PHE A 350 -14.43 8.02 14.08
C PHE A 350 -15.02 8.08 12.68
N VAL A 351 -15.61 6.99 12.21
CA VAL A 351 -16.15 6.86 10.86
C VAL A 351 -17.65 6.69 10.95
N GLU A 352 -18.37 7.74 10.57
CA GLU A 352 -19.83 7.71 10.54
C GLU A 352 -20.34 6.67 9.54
N GLN A 353 -21.31 5.84 9.94
CA GLN A 353 -21.89 4.78 9.11
C GLN A 353 -20.78 3.95 8.41
N PRO A 354 -19.89 3.28 9.16
CA PRO A 354 -18.69 2.67 8.58
C PRO A 354 -19.01 1.57 7.55
N ASP A 355 -20.17 0.93 7.65
CA ASP A 355 -20.59 -0.12 6.71
C ASP A 355 -21.29 0.41 5.44
N ALA A 356 -21.64 1.70 5.40
CA ALA A 356 -22.20 2.33 4.20
C ALA A 356 -21.08 2.69 3.20
N PHE A 357 -21.31 2.42 1.91
CA PHE A 357 -20.42 2.85 0.83
C PHE A 357 -20.71 4.32 0.49
N ARG A 358 -19.78 5.22 0.81
CA ARG A 358 -19.97 6.67 0.70
C ARG A 358 -18.77 7.34 0.03
N PRO A 359 -18.87 7.72 -1.25
CA PRO A 359 -17.75 8.35 -2.00
C PRO A 359 -17.44 9.79 -1.55
N ASP A 360 -18.28 10.39 -0.72
CA ASP A 360 -18.16 11.75 -0.20
C ASP A 360 -17.42 11.85 1.16
N ARG A 361 -16.79 10.75 1.61
CA ARG A 361 -16.05 10.77 2.88
C ARG A 361 -14.85 11.71 2.81
N ALA A 362 -14.62 12.41 3.89
CA ALA A 362 -13.43 13.23 4.05
C ALA A 362 -12.16 12.37 4.03
N SER A 363 -11.08 12.90 3.46
CA SER A 363 -9.81 12.18 3.26
C SER A 363 -9.19 11.59 4.53
N HIS A 364 -9.47 12.21 5.70
CA HIS A 364 -8.99 11.71 6.98
C HIS A 364 -9.64 10.39 7.43
N ALA A 365 -10.73 9.95 6.78
CA ALA A 365 -11.32 8.64 7.05
C ALA A 365 -10.42 7.50 6.56
N TYR A 366 -9.53 7.77 5.60
CA TYR A 366 -8.71 6.77 4.92
C TYR A 366 -7.28 6.66 5.46
N LEU A 367 -6.75 5.45 5.45
CA LEU A 367 -5.35 5.14 5.79
C LEU A 367 -4.63 4.40 4.65
N HIS A 368 -5.08 4.55 3.40
CA HIS A 368 -4.52 3.87 2.23
C HIS A 368 -3.03 4.10 2.03
N PHE A 369 -2.55 5.28 2.39
CA PHE A 369 -1.14 5.67 2.26
C PHE A 369 -0.40 5.68 3.60
N GLY A 370 -0.95 5.05 4.63
CA GLY A 370 -0.39 5.09 5.97
C GLY A 370 -0.63 6.41 6.69
N PHE A 371 0.15 6.65 7.74
CA PHE A 371 0.04 7.85 8.57
C PHE A 371 1.36 8.18 9.25
N GLY A 372 1.57 9.49 9.53
CA GLY A 372 2.68 9.99 10.33
C GLY A 372 4.02 9.94 9.59
N HIS A 373 5.08 9.63 10.33
CA HIS A 373 6.46 9.67 9.82
C HIS A 373 6.69 8.76 8.61
N HIS A 374 6.03 7.60 8.58
CA HIS A 374 6.14 6.61 7.51
C HIS A 374 4.96 6.66 6.51
N GLU A 375 4.26 7.79 6.39
CA GLU A 375 3.31 7.99 5.31
C GLU A 375 4.00 7.79 3.95
N CYS A 376 3.29 7.17 3.01
CA CYS A 376 3.80 6.83 1.69
C CYS A 376 4.37 8.05 0.95
N LEU A 377 5.61 7.96 0.47
CA LEU A 377 6.23 9.00 -0.32
C LEU A 377 5.48 9.25 -1.64
N GLY A 378 4.98 8.16 -2.26
CA GLY A 378 4.24 8.18 -3.52
C GLY A 378 2.77 8.60 -3.40
N ARG A 379 2.29 9.03 -2.23
CA ARG A 379 0.87 9.34 -1.97
C ARG A 379 0.23 10.20 -3.06
N TYR A 380 0.88 11.29 -3.47
CA TYR A 380 0.29 12.21 -4.44
C TYR A 380 0.29 11.65 -5.86
N VAL A 381 1.38 10.97 -6.25
CA VAL A 381 1.46 10.28 -7.55
C VAL A 381 0.43 9.15 -7.61
N GLY A 382 0.33 8.33 -6.56
CA GLY A 382 -0.68 7.28 -6.46
C GLY A 382 -2.11 7.83 -6.48
N ALA A 383 -2.34 8.98 -5.81
CA ALA A 383 -3.64 9.64 -5.79
C ALA A 383 -4.04 10.23 -7.16
N ALA A 384 -3.09 10.53 -8.03
CA ALA A 384 -3.37 10.89 -9.41
C ALA A 384 -3.56 9.65 -10.30
N MET A 385 -2.70 8.63 -10.12
CA MET A 385 -2.59 7.49 -11.01
C MET A 385 -3.72 6.46 -10.83
N ILE A 386 -4.02 6.04 -9.60
CA ILE A 386 -4.99 4.97 -9.34
C ILE A 386 -6.40 5.35 -9.82
N PRO A 387 -6.96 6.52 -9.44
CA PRO A 387 -8.29 6.93 -9.94
C PRO A 387 -8.33 7.10 -11.45
N GLU A 388 -7.27 7.59 -12.09
CA GLU A 388 -7.25 7.80 -13.54
C GLU A 388 -7.29 6.48 -14.32
N ILE A 389 -6.55 5.45 -13.86
CA ILE A 389 -6.62 4.11 -14.47
C ILE A 389 -8.03 3.53 -14.33
N VAL A 390 -8.62 3.62 -13.14
CA VAL A 390 -10.00 3.14 -12.88
C VAL A 390 -11.00 3.91 -13.73
N LYS A 391 -10.87 5.25 -13.81
CA LYS A 391 -11.71 6.13 -14.64
C LYS A 391 -11.70 5.70 -16.12
N SER A 392 -10.52 5.38 -16.66
CA SER A 392 -10.39 4.94 -18.05
C SER A 392 -11.22 3.68 -18.33
N VAL A 393 -11.24 2.71 -17.41
CA VAL A 393 -12.11 1.52 -17.51
C VAL A 393 -13.59 1.88 -17.39
N LEU A 394 -13.96 2.75 -16.44
CA LEU A 394 -15.36 3.14 -16.18
C LEU A 394 -15.98 3.93 -17.35
N LYS A 395 -15.16 4.59 -18.17
CA LYS A 395 -15.61 5.23 -19.43
C LYS A 395 -16.13 4.24 -20.47
N HIS A 396 -15.84 2.94 -20.32
CA HIS A 396 -16.45 1.88 -21.13
C HIS A 396 -17.77 1.41 -20.48
N PRO A 397 -18.94 1.84 -20.99
CA PRO A 397 -20.22 1.61 -20.31
C PRO A 397 -20.61 0.13 -20.21
N CYS A 398 -20.13 -0.69 -21.16
CA CYS A 398 -20.36 -2.12 -21.20
C CYS A 398 -19.31 -2.94 -20.44
N ALA A 399 -18.29 -2.30 -19.86
CA ALA A 399 -17.24 -3.01 -19.12
C ALA A 399 -17.85 -3.87 -18.00
N ARG A 400 -17.51 -5.14 -17.99
CA ARG A 400 -18.01 -6.10 -16.98
C ARG A 400 -17.00 -7.23 -16.74
N PRO A 401 -16.95 -7.78 -15.53
CA PRO A 401 -16.10 -8.93 -15.24
C PRO A 401 -16.50 -10.17 -16.06
N LEU A 402 -15.48 -10.91 -16.52
CA LEU A 402 -15.62 -12.23 -17.14
C LEU A 402 -15.38 -13.37 -16.15
N GLY A 403 -15.12 -13.06 -14.91
CA GLY A 403 -14.87 -13.99 -13.80
C GLY A 403 -14.35 -13.24 -12.58
N PRO A 404 -14.11 -13.91 -11.47
CA PRO A 404 -13.52 -13.33 -10.28
C PRO A 404 -12.05 -12.95 -10.51
N VAL A 405 -11.50 -12.14 -9.60
CA VAL A 405 -10.06 -11.93 -9.51
C VAL A 405 -9.38 -13.24 -9.13
N ASP A 406 -8.37 -13.63 -9.92
CA ASP A 406 -7.53 -14.78 -9.63
C ASP A 406 -6.22 -14.30 -9.00
N MET A 407 -5.98 -14.73 -7.75
CA MET A 407 -4.76 -14.41 -7.00
C MET A 407 -3.60 -15.36 -7.32
N GLY A 408 -3.81 -16.45 -8.05
CA GLY A 408 -2.77 -17.42 -8.40
C GLY A 408 -2.03 -18.02 -7.19
N GLY A 409 -2.67 -18.04 -6.01
CA GLY A 409 -2.03 -18.49 -4.77
C GLY A 409 -0.97 -17.51 -4.21
N THR A 410 -0.94 -16.27 -4.70
CA THR A 410 -0.02 -15.21 -4.27
C THR A 410 -0.80 -14.08 -3.57
N PRO A 411 -0.14 -13.17 -2.84
CA PRO A 411 -0.81 -12.03 -2.24
C PRO A 411 -1.25 -10.96 -3.26
N PHE A 412 -0.74 -11.01 -4.50
CA PHE A 412 -1.05 -10.03 -5.54
C PHE A 412 -1.98 -10.62 -6.60
N PRO A 413 -2.92 -9.83 -7.17
CA PRO A 413 -3.73 -10.27 -8.29
C PRO A 413 -2.86 -10.73 -9.46
N GLN A 414 -3.15 -11.91 -10.00
CA GLN A 414 -2.45 -12.48 -11.15
C GLN A 414 -3.27 -12.39 -12.42
N ARG A 415 -4.61 -12.41 -12.30
CA ARG A 415 -5.50 -12.37 -13.46
C ARG A 415 -6.84 -11.74 -13.10
N TYR A 416 -7.28 -10.82 -13.95
CA TYR A 416 -8.63 -10.27 -13.89
C TYR A 416 -9.07 -9.82 -15.28
N ARG A 417 -10.07 -10.50 -15.86
CA ARG A 417 -10.52 -10.23 -17.24
C ARG A 417 -11.81 -9.44 -17.24
N LEU A 418 -11.88 -8.45 -18.11
CA LEU A 418 -13.10 -7.68 -18.37
C LEU A 418 -13.47 -7.76 -19.86
N ALA A 419 -14.77 -7.91 -20.14
CA ALA A 419 -15.31 -7.51 -21.44
C ALA A 419 -15.45 -5.98 -21.45
N LEU A 420 -15.16 -5.35 -22.59
CA LEU A 420 -15.26 -3.90 -22.79
C LEU A 420 -16.44 -3.50 -23.69
N ARG A 421 -17.04 -4.48 -24.38
CA ARG A 421 -18.16 -4.30 -25.31
C ARG A 421 -19.25 -5.35 -25.08
#